data_20b3c5dc1d0c2dd87f596d8594af14ac
#
_entry.id   20b3c5dc1d0c2dd87f596d8594af14ac
#
_cell.length_a   1.000
_cell.length_b   1.000
_cell.length_c   1.000
_cell.angle_alpha   90.00
_cell.angle_beta   90.00
_cell.angle_gamma   90.00
#
_symmetry.space_group_name_H-M   'P 1'
#
loop_
_entity.id
_entity.type
_entity.pdbx_description
1 polymer ?
#
loop_
_entity_poly.entity_id
_entity_poly.type
_entity_poly.pdbx_seq_one_letter_code
_entity_poly.pdbx_strand_id
1 'polypeptide(L)'
;MKKTTVLLAALLLASVGMAAVQSHAAETGKEVQVITRVGTRPSGVGSHTTFTGNVRHDPLFSPNEAAPYSVSYVTFEPGARSFWHNHPAGQRLVVVSGSGLTGTWDGRVEEIKAGDVVWCPPDIKHWHGASPTTAMTHMALTGMKDGKNVTWMEEVSDQQYNAK
;
A
#
# COMPACT_ATOMS: atom_id res chain seq x y z
N MET A 1 -45.34 85.13 -1.20
CA MET A 1 -45.39 83.68 -0.84
C MET A 1 -44.16 83.00 -1.38
N LYS A 2 -43.11 82.86 -0.56
CA LYS A 2 -41.87 82.20 -0.97
C LYS A 2 -41.76 80.94 -0.18
N LYS A 3 -41.78 79.75 -0.85
CA LYS A 3 -41.62 78.46 -0.27
C LYS A 3 -40.10 78.12 -0.14
N THR A 4 -39.64 77.96 1.09
CA THR A 4 -38.25 77.58 1.38
C THR A 4 -38.16 76.05 1.42
N THR A 5 -37.42 75.49 0.53
CA THR A 5 -37.14 74.06 0.49
C THR A 5 -35.90 73.76 1.32
N VAL A 6 -36.04 72.92 2.38
CA VAL A 6 -34.97 72.49 3.22
C VAL A 6 -34.42 71.17 2.62
N LEU A 7 -33.13 71.21 2.27
CA LEU A 7 -32.41 70.02 1.81
C LEU A 7 -31.83 69.28 3.01
N LEU A 8 -32.29 68.05 3.23
CA LEU A 8 -31.74 67.14 4.26
C LEU A 8 -30.59 66.35 3.62
N ALA A 9 -29.37 66.59 4.05
CA ALA A 9 -28.21 65.80 3.68
C ALA A 9 -28.08 64.57 4.61
N ALA A 10 -28.26 63.38 4.05
CA ALA A 10 -28.03 62.15 4.78
C ALA A 10 -26.54 61.78 4.72
N LEU A 11 -25.87 61.76 5.88
CA LEU A 11 -24.52 61.22 6.05
C LEU A 11 -24.60 59.67 6.10
N LEU A 12 -24.08 58.99 5.06
CA LEU A 12 -23.80 57.54 5.17
C LEU A 12 -22.46 57.33 5.89
N LEU A 13 -22.52 56.80 7.12
CA LEU A 13 -21.33 56.23 7.75
C LEU A 13 -21.06 54.83 7.18
N ALA A 14 -20.00 54.69 6.43
CA ALA A 14 -19.48 53.40 6.00
C ALA A 14 -18.68 52.79 7.19
N SER A 15 -19.25 51.77 7.84
CA SER A 15 -18.56 50.95 8.81
C SER A 15 -17.66 49.94 8.10
N VAL A 16 -16.34 50.18 8.09
CA VAL A 16 -15.33 49.23 7.64
C VAL A 16 -15.24 48.12 8.71
N GLY A 17 -15.88 47.00 8.43
CA GLY A 17 -15.75 45.81 9.22
C GLY A 17 -14.34 45.22 9.03
N MET A 18 -13.47 45.36 10.04
CA MET A 18 -12.23 44.58 10.10
C MET A 18 -12.60 43.13 10.36
N ALA A 19 -12.54 42.30 9.32
CA ALA A 19 -12.54 40.86 9.47
C ALA A 19 -11.26 40.44 10.21
N ALA A 20 -11.42 40.03 11.46
CA ALA A 20 -10.32 39.41 12.19
C ALA A 20 -10.01 38.05 11.52
N VAL A 21 -8.88 37.98 10.85
CA VAL A 21 -8.30 36.71 10.39
C VAL A 21 -7.90 35.95 11.66
N GLN A 22 -8.75 35.05 12.13
CA GLN A 22 -8.36 34.06 13.14
C GLN A 22 -7.38 33.11 12.48
N SER A 23 -6.09 33.31 12.74
CA SER A 23 -5.08 32.32 12.49
C SER A 23 -5.40 31.12 13.40
N HIS A 24 -5.94 30.04 12.81
CA HIS A 24 -5.94 28.74 13.46
C HIS A 24 -4.46 28.34 13.58
N ALA A 25 -3.87 28.58 14.78
CA ALA A 25 -2.68 27.90 15.17
C ALA A 25 -3.02 26.40 15.11
N ALA A 26 -2.32 25.65 14.23
CA ALA A 26 -2.39 24.21 14.24
C ALA A 26 -2.02 23.78 15.66
N GLU A 27 -2.98 23.23 16.42
CA GLU A 27 -2.66 22.48 17.64
C GLU A 27 -1.64 21.44 17.22
N THR A 28 -0.44 21.53 17.73
CA THR A 28 0.57 20.45 17.63
C THR A 28 0.04 19.33 18.49
N GLY A 29 -0.88 18.53 17.90
CA GLY A 29 -1.46 17.36 18.55
C GLY A 29 -0.30 16.46 18.96
N LYS A 30 -0.18 16.19 20.24
CA LYS A 30 0.81 15.23 20.76
C LYS A 30 0.58 13.90 20.03
N GLU A 31 1.59 13.43 19.30
CA GLU A 31 1.52 12.13 18.63
C GLU A 31 1.21 11.05 19.68
N VAL A 32 0.18 10.27 19.43
CA VAL A 32 -0.26 9.19 20.32
C VAL A 32 -0.12 7.85 19.60
N GLN A 33 0.07 6.79 20.37
CA GLN A 33 0.08 5.43 19.83
C GLN A 33 -1.26 5.13 19.16
N VAL A 34 -1.23 4.65 17.91
CA VAL A 34 -2.42 4.25 17.13
C VAL A 34 -2.50 2.74 17.06
N ILE A 35 -3.67 2.19 17.39
CA ILE A 35 -3.96 0.76 17.25
C ILE A 35 -5.01 0.57 16.16
N THR A 36 -4.62 -0.01 15.03
CA THR A 36 -5.55 -0.43 13.98
C THR A 36 -6.05 -1.84 14.29
N ARG A 37 -7.31 -1.97 14.66
CA ARG A 37 -7.88 -3.24 15.11
C ARG A 37 -8.08 -4.22 13.94
N VAL A 38 -7.97 -5.52 14.23
CA VAL A 38 -8.36 -6.58 13.29
C VAL A 38 -9.82 -6.41 12.87
N GLY A 39 -10.14 -6.71 11.61
CA GLY A 39 -11.50 -6.57 11.06
C GLY A 39 -11.88 -5.15 10.60
N THR A 40 -11.03 -4.13 10.82
CA THR A 40 -11.29 -2.76 10.34
C THR A 40 -10.73 -2.50 8.94
N ARG A 41 -9.93 -3.41 8.40
CA ARG A 41 -9.36 -3.33 7.06
C ARG A 41 -9.99 -4.41 6.18
N PRO A 42 -10.55 -4.07 5.01
CA PRO A 42 -11.12 -5.06 4.10
C PRO A 42 -10.02 -5.93 3.48
N SER A 43 -10.31 -7.21 3.33
CA SER A 43 -9.52 -8.11 2.47
C SER A 43 -9.78 -7.78 1.00
N GLY A 44 -8.76 -7.91 0.17
CA GLY A 44 -8.86 -7.81 -1.27
C GLY A 44 -8.64 -9.17 -1.95
N VAL A 45 -9.10 -9.28 -3.17
CA VAL A 45 -8.81 -10.40 -4.07
C VAL A 45 -7.67 -9.99 -5.00
N GLY A 46 -6.67 -10.86 -5.16
CA GLY A 46 -5.58 -10.65 -6.11
C GLY A 46 -6.11 -10.56 -7.55
N SER A 47 -5.65 -9.56 -8.31
CA SER A 47 -6.06 -9.39 -9.70
C SER A 47 -5.47 -10.49 -10.58
N HIS A 48 -6.26 -11.05 -11.49
CA HIS A 48 -5.78 -11.99 -12.52
C HIS A 48 -4.83 -11.36 -13.55
N THR A 49 -4.58 -10.05 -13.48
CA THR A 49 -3.54 -9.38 -14.27
C THR A 49 -2.18 -9.34 -13.57
N THR A 50 -2.09 -9.85 -12.34
CA THR A 50 -0.87 -9.86 -11.51
C THR A 50 -0.66 -11.17 -10.75
N PHE A 51 -1.66 -12.06 -10.77
CA PHE A 51 -1.61 -13.37 -10.12
C PHE A 51 -2.26 -14.45 -10.98
N THR A 52 -1.68 -15.64 -10.96
CA THR A 52 -2.29 -16.87 -11.44
C THR A 52 -2.94 -17.58 -10.25
N GLY A 53 -4.18 -18.08 -10.42
CA GLY A 53 -4.92 -18.75 -9.36
C GLY A 53 -5.58 -17.78 -8.36
N ASN A 54 -6.02 -18.33 -7.23
CA ASN A 54 -6.73 -17.55 -6.20
C ASN A 54 -5.76 -17.02 -5.15
N VAL A 55 -5.78 -15.70 -4.97
CA VAL A 55 -4.93 -14.99 -4.01
C VAL A 55 -5.78 -14.03 -3.21
N ARG A 56 -5.61 -14.00 -1.88
CA ARG A 56 -6.17 -12.99 -0.98
C ARG A 56 -5.08 -12.05 -0.47
N HIS A 57 -5.40 -10.78 -0.41
CA HIS A 57 -4.53 -9.72 0.07
C HIS A 57 -5.18 -8.99 1.24
N ASP A 58 -4.52 -9.01 2.40
CA ASP A 58 -4.98 -8.38 3.64
C ASP A 58 -4.00 -7.25 4.03
N PRO A 59 -4.28 -5.97 3.69
CA PRO A 59 -3.40 -4.85 4.02
C PRO A 59 -3.28 -4.69 5.55
N LEU A 60 -2.06 -4.48 6.05
CA LEU A 60 -1.81 -4.18 7.47
C LEU A 60 -1.62 -2.69 7.69
N PHE A 61 -0.76 -2.05 6.91
CA PHE A 61 -0.57 -0.61 6.92
C PHE A 61 0.08 -0.12 5.62
N SER A 62 -0.15 1.15 5.31
CA SER A 62 0.45 1.87 4.18
C SER A 62 1.74 2.56 4.60
N PRO A 63 2.64 2.88 3.66
CA PRO A 63 3.86 3.62 3.96
C PRO A 63 3.53 5.05 4.43
N ASN A 64 4.42 5.59 5.25
CA ASN A 64 4.46 7.01 5.62
C ASN A 64 5.91 7.52 5.59
N GLU A 65 6.14 8.79 5.90
CA GLU A 65 7.47 9.42 5.85
C GLU A 65 8.46 8.72 6.79
N ALA A 66 8.05 8.37 8.01
CA ALA A 66 8.90 7.71 9.00
C ALA A 66 9.12 6.21 8.72
N ALA A 67 8.18 5.57 8.01
CA ALA A 67 8.19 4.16 7.67
C ALA A 67 7.84 3.97 6.18
N PRO A 68 8.80 4.18 5.25
CA PRO A 68 8.56 4.18 3.81
C PRO A 68 8.40 2.77 3.24
N TYR A 69 7.56 1.95 3.86
CA TYR A 69 7.22 0.60 3.42
C TYR A 69 5.77 0.26 3.79
N SER A 70 5.15 -0.58 2.97
CA SER A 70 3.85 -1.17 3.26
C SER A 70 4.00 -2.58 3.76
N VAL A 71 3.00 -3.06 4.50
CA VAL A 71 2.94 -4.46 4.95
C VAL A 71 1.56 -5.03 4.68
N SER A 72 1.53 -6.28 4.21
CA SER A 72 0.30 -7.02 3.93
C SER A 72 0.50 -8.50 4.19
N TYR A 73 -0.53 -9.21 4.62
CA TYR A 73 -0.58 -10.65 4.42
C TYR A 73 -1.04 -10.95 3.00
N VAL A 74 -0.42 -11.92 2.36
CA VAL A 74 -0.83 -12.45 1.06
C VAL A 74 -0.97 -13.96 1.20
N THR A 75 -2.19 -14.44 0.97
CA THR A 75 -2.52 -15.87 1.02
C THR A 75 -2.73 -16.38 -0.39
N PHE A 76 -1.96 -17.39 -0.76
CA PHE A 76 -2.03 -18.10 -2.03
C PHE A 76 -2.69 -19.46 -1.81
N GLU A 77 -3.73 -19.77 -2.57
CA GLU A 77 -4.26 -21.13 -2.64
C GLU A 77 -3.29 -22.08 -3.36
N PRO A 78 -3.39 -23.42 -3.20
CA PRO A 78 -2.47 -24.35 -3.87
C PRO A 78 -2.31 -24.07 -5.36
N GLY A 79 -1.06 -23.95 -5.82
CA GLY A 79 -0.71 -23.63 -7.21
C GLY A 79 -0.79 -22.16 -7.61
N ALA A 80 -1.38 -21.29 -6.75
CA ALA A 80 -1.45 -19.86 -7.02
C ALA A 80 -0.09 -19.19 -6.85
N ARG A 81 0.20 -18.20 -7.70
CA ARG A 81 1.49 -17.50 -7.72
C ARG A 81 1.36 -16.08 -8.27
N SER A 82 2.29 -15.21 -7.89
CA SER A 82 2.42 -13.89 -8.51
C SER A 82 2.94 -14.01 -9.95
N PHE A 83 2.67 -13.00 -10.76
CA PHE A 83 3.42 -12.77 -11.98
C PHE A 83 4.86 -12.39 -11.64
N TRP A 84 5.75 -12.40 -12.62
CA TRP A 84 7.07 -11.80 -12.51
C TRP A 84 6.93 -10.33 -12.11
N HIS A 85 7.77 -9.89 -11.18
CA HIS A 85 7.79 -8.50 -10.75
C HIS A 85 9.13 -8.15 -10.11
N ASN A 86 9.33 -6.86 -9.86
CA ASN A 86 10.42 -6.37 -9.04
C ASN A 86 9.96 -5.23 -8.12
N HIS A 87 10.80 -4.87 -7.16
CA HIS A 87 10.56 -3.80 -6.20
C HIS A 87 11.74 -2.82 -6.19
N PRO A 88 11.53 -1.50 -6.42
CA PRO A 88 12.63 -0.53 -6.50
C PRO A 88 13.37 -0.30 -5.17
N ALA A 89 12.75 -0.63 -4.03
CA ALA A 89 13.38 -0.58 -2.71
C ALA A 89 13.52 -1.97 -2.05
N GLY A 90 13.28 -3.05 -2.82
CA GLY A 90 13.30 -4.42 -2.33
C GLY A 90 12.07 -4.82 -1.53
N GLN A 91 12.00 -6.12 -1.23
CA GLN A 91 10.91 -6.73 -0.48
C GLN A 91 11.43 -7.80 0.48
N ARG A 92 10.84 -7.89 1.67
CA ARG A 92 10.97 -9.05 2.55
C ARG A 92 9.68 -9.83 2.61
N LEU A 93 9.78 -11.15 2.54
CA LEU A 93 8.68 -12.07 2.80
C LEU A 93 8.99 -12.81 4.11
N VAL A 94 8.02 -12.86 5.00
CA VAL A 94 8.06 -13.72 6.17
C VAL A 94 6.95 -14.74 6.01
N VAL A 95 7.28 -15.99 5.78
CA VAL A 95 6.28 -17.07 5.64
C VAL A 95 5.66 -17.34 6.99
N VAL A 96 4.35 -17.15 7.12
CA VAL A 96 3.63 -17.30 8.39
C VAL A 96 2.86 -18.61 8.50
N SER A 97 2.49 -19.21 7.35
CA SER A 97 1.84 -20.54 7.34
C SER A 97 1.99 -21.23 5.99
N GLY A 98 1.92 -22.55 5.99
CA GLY A 98 1.97 -23.39 4.80
C GLY A 98 3.36 -23.51 4.18
N SER A 99 3.40 -23.86 2.89
CA SER A 99 4.62 -23.95 2.09
C SER A 99 4.40 -23.39 0.70
N GLY A 100 5.45 -22.85 0.12
CA GLY A 100 5.40 -22.24 -1.20
C GLY A 100 6.73 -22.29 -1.91
N LEU A 101 6.80 -21.56 -3.01
CA LEU A 101 7.95 -21.44 -3.87
C LEU A 101 8.26 -19.95 -4.09
N THR A 102 9.53 -19.66 -4.27
CA THR A 102 10.00 -18.38 -4.81
C THR A 102 10.99 -18.64 -5.93
N GLY A 103 10.99 -17.81 -6.98
CA GLY A 103 11.89 -17.98 -8.09
C GLY A 103 12.49 -16.67 -8.59
N THR A 104 13.69 -16.74 -9.12
CA THR A 104 14.41 -15.61 -9.74
C THR A 104 14.62 -15.86 -11.24
N TRP A 105 14.86 -14.77 -11.99
CA TRP A 105 14.94 -14.84 -13.45
C TRP A 105 16.11 -15.68 -14.00
N ASP A 106 17.10 -15.97 -13.17
CA ASP A 106 18.20 -16.89 -13.49
C ASP A 106 17.81 -18.38 -13.51
N GLY A 107 16.52 -18.68 -13.28
CA GLY A 107 15.95 -20.03 -13.31
C GLY A 107 15.98 -20.75 -11.96
N ARG A 108 16.50 -20.14 -10.90
CA ARG A 108 16.48 -20.70 -9.56
C ARG A 108 15.07 -20.68 -8.98
N VAL A 109 14.61 -21.82 -8.45
CA VAL A 109 13.36 -21.99 -7.73
C VAL A 109 13.65 -22.65 -6.38
N GLU A 110 13.24 -22.00 -5.29
CA GLU A 110 13.47 -22.45 -3.92
C GLU A 110 12.16 -22.70 -3.19
N GLU A 111 12.08 -23.77 -2.42
CA GLU A 111 10.95 -24.02 -1.51
C GLU A 111 11.10 -23.12 -0.27
N ILE A 112 9.99 -22.54 0.17
CA ILE A 112 9.89 -21.71 1.38
C ILE A 112 8.75 -22.21 2.27
N LYS A 113 8.99 -22.21 3.60
CA LYS A 113 8.06 -22.74 4.60
C LYS A 113 7.83 -21.77 5.76
N ALA A 114 6.80 -22.01 6.54
CA ALA A 114 6.52 -21.23 7.75
C ALA A 114 7.77 -21.06 8.62
N GLY A 115 8.12 -19.82 8.93
CA GLY A 115 9.33 -19.40 9.64
C GLY A 115 10.46 -18.89 8.74
N ASP A 116 10.44 -19.18 7.44
CA ASP A 116 11.45 -18.68 6.51
C ASP A 116 11.28 -17.18 6.24
N VAL A 117 12.42 -16.53 6.01
CA VAL A 117 12.48 -15.11 5.62
C VAL A 117 13.23 -14.99 4.30
N VAL A 118 12.56 -14.47 3.28
CA VAL A 118 13.13 -14.22 1.96
C VAL A 118 13.49 -12.74 1.85
N TRP A 119 14.67 -12.43 1.34
CA TRP A 119 15.04 -11.09 0.93
C TRP A 119 15.13 -11.00 -0.59
N CYS A 120 14.25 -10.22 -1.20
CA CYS A 120 14.30 -9.85 -2.60
C CYS A 120 14.96 -8.46 -2.72
N PRO A 121 16.23 -8.36 -3.14
CA PRO A 121 16.93 -7.08 -3.28
C PRO A 121 16.24 -6.15 -4.28
N PRO A 122 16.53 -4.83 -4.24
CA PRO A 122 16.02 -3.90 -5.22
C PRO A 122 16.25 -4.38 -6.65
N ASP A 123 15.21 -4.20 -7.49
CA ASP A 123 15.20 -4.46 -8.93
C ASP A 123 15.43 -5.91 -9.37
N ILE A 124 15.55 -6.87 -8.44
CA ILE A 124 15.62 -8.29 -8.78
C ILE A 124 14.25 -8.76 -9.28
N LYS A 125 14.20 -9.25 -10.52
CA LYS A 125 13.02 -9.88 -11.11
C LYS A 125 12.79 -11.24 -10.46
N HIS A 126 11.65 -11.40 -9.79
CA HIS A 126 11.29 -12.58 -9.02
C HIS A 126 9.79 -12.84 -9.04
N TRP A 127 9.40 -13.98 -8.52
CA TRP A 127 8.02 -14.37 -8.23
C TRP A 127 7.96 -15.18 -6.94
N HIS A 128 6.78 -15.30 -6.35
CA HIS A 128 6.49 -16.18 -5.22
C HIS A 128 5.04 -16.66 -5.26
N GLY A 129 4.77 -17.80 -4.60
CA GLY A 129 3.45 -18.40 -4.58
C GLY A 129 3.38 -19.61 -3.68
N ALA A 130 2.21 -20.25 -3.61
CA ALA A 130 2.00 -21.50 -2.89
C ALA A 130 2.71 -22.67 -3.60
N SER A 131 2.93 -23.78 -2.87
CA SER A 131 3.30 -25.04 -3.51
C SER A 131 2.13 -25.62 -4.30
N PRO A 132 2.33 -26.61 -5.18
CA PRO A 132 1.24 -27.18 -5.99
C PRO A 132 0.07 -27.75 -5.18
N THR A 133 0.32 -28.20 -3.96
CA THR A 133 -0.64 -28.95 -3.14
C THR A 133 -0.96 -28.32 -1.79
N THR A 134 -0.22 -27.30 -1.38
CA THR A 134 -0.36 -26.68 -0.06
C THR A 134 -0.44 -25.17 -0.20
N ALA A 135 -1.44 -24.53 0.41
CA ALA A 135 -1.55 -23.09 0.47
C ALA A 135 -0.38 -22.47 1.26
N MET A 136 -0.07 -21.22 0.97
CA MET A 136 0.94 -20.44 1.69
C MET A 136 0.41 -19.06 2.03
N THR A 137 0.68 -18.62 3.24
CA THR A 137 0.53 -17.20 3.62
C THR A 137 1.87 -16.64 4.02
N HIS A 138 2.24 -15.52 3.46
CA HIS A 138 3.39 -14.75 3.93
C HIS A 138 2.99 -13.30 4.27
N MET A 139 3.77 -12.68 5.13
CA MET A 139 3.77 -11.23 5.32
C MET A 139 4.76 -10.62 4.34
N ALA A 140 4.28 -9.71 3.47
CA ALA A 140 5.10 -8.95 2.54
C ALA A 140 5.39 -7.57 3.12
N LEU A 141 6.67 -7.27 3.35
CA LEU A 141 7.17 -5.94 3.71
C LEU A 141 7.81 -5.34 2.46
N THR A 142 7.15 -4.38 1.85
CA THR A 142 7.54 -3.84 0.53
C THR A 142 7.95 -2.39 0.66
N GLY A 143 9.22 -2.12 0.34
CA GLY A 143 9.79 -0.78 0.37
C GLY A 143 9.20 0.13 -0.71
N MET A 144 9.10 1.42 -0.39
CA MET A 144 8.65 2.47 -1.30
C MET A 144 9.84 3.32 -1.76
N LYS A 145 9.94 3.61 -3.04
CA LYS A 145 10.91 4.53 -3.62
C LYS A 145 10.24 5.36 -4.72
N ASP A 146 10.36 6.67 -4.65
CA ASP A 146 9.81 7.61 -5.64
C ASP A 146 8.31 7.38 -5.94
N GLY A 147 7.53 7.08 -4.90
CA GLY A 147 6.10 6.81 -5.01
C GLY A 147 5.73 5.45 -5.60
N LYS A 148 6.71 4.57 -5.83
CA LYS A 148 6.51 3.21 -6.38
C LYS A 148 7.02 2.14 -5.43
N ASN A 149 6.31 1.00 -5.39
CA ASN A 149 6.71 -0.16 -4.61
C ASN A 149 6.83 -1.45 -5.43
N VAL A 150 6.27 -1.50 -6.64
CA VAL A 150 6.30 -2.69 -7.51
C VAL A 150 6.24 -2.31 -8.98
N THR A 151 6.90 -3.10 -9.82
CA THR A 151 6.71 -3.13 -11.28
C THR A 151 6.30 -4.54 -11.67
N TRP A 152 5.07 -4.69 -12.13
CA TRP A 152 4.53 -5.96 -12.61
C TRP A 152 4.99 -6.24 -14.04
N MET A 153 5.23 -7.51 -14.34
CA MET A 153 5.72 -8.00 -15.62
C MET A 153 4.83 -9.16 -16.11
N GLU A 154 5.38 -10.04 -16.94
CA GLU A 154 4.67 -11.16 -17.53
C GLU A 154 4.27 -12.24 -16.52
N GLU A 155 3.35 -13.10 -16.90
CA GLU A 155 2.94 -14.27 -16.13
C GLU A 155 4.08 -15.28 -15.99
N VAL A 156 4.16 -15.93 -14.83
CA VAL A 156 5.04 -17.10 -14.62
C VAL A 156 4.40 -18.31 -15.27
N SER A 157 5.06 -18.89 -16.28
CA SER A 157 4.56 -20.09 -16.95
C SER A 157 4.57 -21.31 -16.02
N ASP A 158 3.73 -22.31 -16.34
CA ASP A 158 3.74 -23.57 -15.60
C ASP A 158 5.10 -24.30 -15.68
N GLN A 159 5.82 -24.15 -16.78
CA GLN A 159 7.19 -24.65 -16.91
C GLN A 159 8.15 -23.98 -15.92
N GLN A 160 8.07 -22.66 -15.77
CA GLN A 160 8.91 -21.91 -14.83
C GLN A 160 8.52 -22.22 -13.36
N TYR A 161 7.23 -22.31 -13.08
CA TYR A 161 6.73 -22.64 -11.75
C TYR A 161 7.14 -24.04 -11.30
N ASN A 162 7.17 -25.02 -12.19
CA ASN A 162 7.54 -26.42 -11.92
C ASN A 162 9.02 -26.72 -12.16
N ALA A 163 9.85 -25.73 -12.53
CA ALA A 163 11.28 -25.91 -12.66
C ALA A 163 11.91 -26.16 -11.28
N LYS A 164 12.50 -27.35 -11.09
CA LYS A 164 13.24 -27.75 -9.87
C LYS A 164 14.63 -28.25 -10.28
#